data_17812a2c4303f8122a689e8893816060
#
_entry.id   17812a2c4303f8122a689e8893816060
#
_cell.length_a   1.000
_cell.length_b   1.000
_cell.length_c   1.000
_cell.angle_alpha   90.00
_cell.angle_beta   90.00
_cell.angle_gamma   90.00
#
_symmetry.space_group_name_H-M   'P 1'
#
loop_
_entity.id
_entity.type
_entity.pdbx_description
1 polymer ?
#
loop_
_entity_poly.entity_id
_entity_poly.type
_entity_poly.pdbx_seq_one_letter_code
_entity_poly.pdbx_strand_id
1 'polypeptide(L)'
;MPVRHLERHRTEHIGWLRAAVLGANDGILSTASLVLGVAAAHGTRSNVLVAGVAGLVAGAMSMAAGEYVSVHSQADSEQADLARERAELRADDRGEHKELMAIYVGRGLDPSLAEQVADQLMAHDAIGAHARDELGMSETLRARPIQAALASASSFAVGGAIPLFISALAPEASLSIFVSGTSLFFLALLGALAARAGGASVMPSAIRVSFWGALAMAITAGVGTLFGTVV
;
A
#
# COMPACT_ATOMS: atom_id res chain seq x y z
N MET A 1 -39.76 -4.62 -14.49
CA MET A 1 -38.40 -4.16 -14.73
C MET A 1 -37.64 -4.27 -13.40
N PRO A 2 -36.60 -5.06 -13.30
CA PRO A 2 -35.80 -5.11 -12.05
C PRO A 2 -35.06 -3.78 -11.92
N VAL A 3 -35.26 -3.11 -10.79
CA VAL A 3 -34.50 -1.93 -10.39
C VAL A 3 -33.07 -2.42 -10.11
N ARG A 4 -32.14 -2.14 -11.02
CA ARG A 4 -30.71 -2.34 -10.77
C ARG A 4 -30.31 -1.35 -9.68
N HIS A 5 -30.21 -1.81 -8.43
CA HIS A 5 -29.47 -1.12 -7.39
C HIS A 5 -28.00 -1.13 -7.81
N LEU A 6 -27.54 -0.02 -8.38
CA LEU A 6 -26.12 0.24 -8.60
C LEU A 6 -25.52 0.64 -7.23
N GLU A 7 -25.24 -0.35 -6.40
CA GLU A 7 -24.43 -0.13 -5.22
C GLU A 7 -22.98 0.14 -5.67
N ARG A 8 -22.56 1.38 -5.55
CA ARG A 8 -21.16 1.74 -5.73
C ARG A 8 -20.41 1.33 -4.47
N HIS A 9 -19.86 0.14 -4.46
CA HIS A 9 -18.94 -0.27 -3.40
C HIS A 9 -17.67 0.58 -3.48
N ARG A 10 -17.28 1.18 -2.34
CA ARG A 10 -16.06 2.02 -2.24
C ARG A 10 -14.77 1.21 -2.38
N THR A 11 -14.87 -0.12 -2.39
CA THR A 11 -13.75 -1.06 -2.44
C THR A 11 -12.83 -0.91 -3.65
N GLU A 12 -13.35 -0.53 -4.82
CA GLU A 12 -12.53 -0.33 -6.02
C GLU A 12 -11.58 0.87 -5.93
N HIS A 13 -11.95 1.90 -5.15
CA HIS A 13 -11.10 3.08 -4.94
C HIS A 13 -10.11 2.94 -3.78
N ILE A 14 -10.27 1.93 -2.94
CA ILE A 14 -9.45 1.75 -1.72
C ILE A 14 -8.01 1.34 -2.07
N GLY A 15 -7.78 0.58 -3.13
CA GLY A 15 -6.47 0.05 -3.48
C GLY A 15 -5.44 1.15 -3.80
N TRP A 16 -5.72 1.98 -4.79
CA TRP A 16 -4.82 3.06 -5.22
C TRP A 16 -4.71 4.19 -4.17
N LEU A 17 -5.83 4.53 -3.52
CA LEU A 17 -5.84 5.54 -2.47
C LEU A 17 -4.99 5.11 -1.26
N ARG A 18 -5.10 3.84 -0.88
CA ARG A 18 -4.26 3.25 0.17
C ARG A 18 -2.78 3.34 -0.19
N ALA A 19 -2.40 2.96 -1.42
CA ALA A 19 -1.02 3.05 -1.88
C ALA A 19 -0.52 4.50 -1.90
N ALA A 20 -1.33 5.45 -2.38
CA ALA A 20 -0.99 6.86 -2.41
C ALA A 20 -0.82 7.44 -0.99
N VAL A 21 -1.74 7.14 -0.08
CA VAL A 21 -1.65 7.59 1.32
C VAL A 21 -0.45 6.95 2.03
N LEU A 22 -0.19 5.66 1.80
CA LEU A 22 0.96 4.96 2.36
C LEU A 22 2.26 5.59 1.88
N GLY A 23 2.40 5.82 0.56
CA GLY A 23 3.58 6.46 -0.01
C GLY A 23 3.79 7.87 0.53
N ALA A 24 2.74 8.69 0.59
CA ALA A 24 2.84 10.06 1.11
C ALA A 24 3.18 10.08 2.61
N ASN A 25 2.56 9.22 3.42
CA ASN A 25 2.89 9.08 4.84
C ASN A 25 4.36 8.70 5.05
N ASP A 26 4.82 7.70 4.30
CA ASP A 26 6.21 7.22 4.40
C ASP A 26 7.20 8.30 3.94
N GLY A 27 6.88 9.02 2.86
CA GLY A 27 7.68 10.15 2.38
C GLY A 27 7.81 11.26 3.42
N ILE A 28 6.71 11.68 4.06
CA ILE A 28 6.74 12.69 5.13
C ILE A 28 7.59 12.18 6.29
N LEU A 29 7.28 10.97 6.75
CA LEU A 29 7.87 10.43 7.96
C LEU A 29 9.37 10.17 7.82
N SER A 30 9.79 9.49 6.74
CA SER A 30 11.19 9.14 6.52
C SER A 30 12.06 10.37 6.28
N THR A 31 11.58 11.32 5.44
CA THR A 31 12.33 12.56 5.18
C THR A 31 12.39 13.46 6.40
N ALA A 32 11.28 13.63 7.14
CA ALA A 32 11.28 14.41 8.37
C ALA A 32 12.21 13.79 9.42
N SER A 33 12.15 12.47 9.62
CA SER A 33 13.01 11.76 10.57
C SER A 33 14.48 11.92 10.22
N LEU A 34 14.84 11.75 8.95
CA LEU A 34 16.24 11.92 8.49
C LEU A 34 16.74 13.35 8.71
N VAL A 35 15.94 14.35 8.32
CA VAL A 35 16.24 15.77 8.54
C VAL A 35 16.44 16.07 10.01
N LEU A 36 15.54 15.61 10.89
CA LEU A 36 15.61 15.82 12.32
C LEU A 36 16.82 15.10 12.94
N GLY A 37 17.14 13.89 12.46
CA GLY A 37 18.31 13.15 12.90
C GLY A 37 19.63 13.89 12.60
N VAL A 38 19.78 14.39 11.36
CA VAL A 38 20.97 15.16 10.95
C VAL A 38 21.04 16.51 11.69
N ALA A 39 19.92 17.19 11.87
CA ALA A 39 19.85 18.44 12.63
C ALA A 39 20.22 18.24 14.10
N ALA A 40 19.74 17.15 14.73
CA ALA A 40 20.06 16.79 16.10
C ALA A 40 21.53 16.38 16.30
N ALA A 41 22.19 15.90 15.25
CA ALA A 41 23.64 15.66 15.22
C ALA A 41 24.47 16.94 14.97
N HIS A 42 23.89 18.13 15.15
CA HIS A 42 24.53 19.41 14.88
C HIS A 42 24.98 19.63 13.41
N GLY A 43 24.36 18.90 12.47
CA GLY A 43 24.62 19.10 11.05
C GLY A 43 24.24 20.50 10.59
N THR A 44 25.06 21.07 9.69
CA THR A 44 24.75 22.33 9.05
C THR A 44 23.47 22.24 8.19
N ARG A 45 22.83 23.37 7.88
CA ARG A 45 21.69 23.39 6.95
C ARG A 45 21.99 22.67 5.62
N SER A 46 23.19 22.84 5.09
CA SER A 46 23.63 22.14 3.88
C SER A 46 23.62 20.63 4.07
N ASN A 47 24.12 20.13 5.18
CA ASN A 47 24.13 18.68 5.49
C ASN A 47 22.70 18.14 5.62
N VAL A 48 21.82 18.89 6.28
CA VAL A 48 20.40 18.54 6.44
C VAL A 48 19.71 18.46 5.07
N LEU A 49 19.92 19.45 4.20
CA LEU A 49 19.29 19.47 2.87
C LEU A 49 19.86 18.39 1.94
N VAL A 50 21.19 18.19 1.93
CA VAL A 50 21.80 17.12 1.13
C VAL A 50 21.31 15.74 1.58
N ALA A 51 21.30 15.48 2.88
CA ALA A 51 20.77 14.22 3.42
C ALA A 51 19.29 14.06 3.10
N GLY A 52 18.48 15.12 3.26
CA GLY A 52 17.06 15.08 2.96
C GLY A 52 16.77 14.82 1.48
N VAL A 53 17.48 15.48 0.55
CA VAL A 53 17.33 15.22 -0.90
C VAL A 53 17.79 13.82 -1.26
N ALA A 54 18.95 13.38 -0.76
CA ALA A 54 19.44 12.02 -1.00
C ALA A 54 18.48 10.95 -0.46
N GLY A 55 17.96 11.18 0.75
CA GLY A 55 16.96 10.31 1.37
C GLY A 55 15.64 10.27 0.60
N LEU A 56 15.18 11.43 0.10
CA LEU A 56 13.99 11.52 -0.74
C LEU A 56 14.13 10.73 -2.04
N VAL A 57 15.25 10.87 -2.74
CA VAL A 57 15.53 10.14 -3.98
C VAL A 57 15.67 8.64 -3.71
N ALA A 58 16.45 8.26 -2.70
CA ALA A 58 16.65 6.86 -2.33
C ALA A 58 15.33 6.20 -1.90
N GLY A 59 14.51 6.89 -1.10
CA GLY A 59 13.21 6.41 -0.65
C GLY A 59 12.22 6.25 -1.82
N ALA A 60 12.12 7.25 -2.71
CA ALA A 60 11.26 7.16 -3.88
C ALA A 60 11.66 6.00 -4.80
N MET A 61 12.96 5.79 -5.03
CA MET A 61 13.47 4.67 -5.82
C MET A 61 13.22 3.32 -5.14
N SER A 62 13.40 3.25 -3.82
CA SER A 62 13.12 2.04 -3.03
C SER A 62 11.63 1.66 -3.10
N MET A 63 10.74 2.66 -2.94
CA MET A 63 9.30 2.47 -3.07
C MET A 63 8.91 2.00 -4.48
N ALA A 64 9.49 2.62 -5.53
CA ALA A 64 9.25 2.21 -6.91
C ALA A 64 9.68 0.76 -7.16
N ALA A 65 10.89 0.41 -6.75
CA ALA A 65 11.45 -0.93 -6.94
C ALA A 65 10.68 -1.98 -6.15
N GLY A 66 10.37 -1.69 -4.88
CA GLY A 66 9.60 -2.59 -4.02
C GLY A 66 8.20 -2.88 -4.56
N GLU A 67 7.47 -1.85 -4.97
CA GLU A 67 6.14 -1.99 -5.55
C GLU A 67 6.18 -2.72 -6.90
N TYR A 68 7.14 -2.38 -7.77
CA TYR A 68 7.33 -3.08 -9.05
C TYR A 68 7.54 -4.58 -8.85
N VAL A 69 8.51 -4.94 -7.98
CA VAL A 69 8.85 -6.34 -7.71
C VAL A 69 7.68 -7.08 -7.06
N SER A 70 7.02 -6.46 -6.08
CA SER A 70 5.88 -7.06 -5.39
C SER A 70 4.73 -7.38 -6.34
N VAL A 71 4.31 -6.38 -7.15
CA VAL A 71 3.20 -6.56 -8.11
C VAL A 71 3.57 -7.53 -9.24
N HIS A 72 4.83 -7.53 -9.68
CA HIS A 72 5.30 -8.47 -10.71
C HIS A 72 5.36 -9.90 -10.18
N SER A 73 5.89 -10.11 -8.97
CA SER A 73 5.94 -11.43 -8.33
C SER A 73 4.54 -11.99 -8.07
N GLN A 74 3.58 -11.14 -7.72
CA GLN A 74 2.18 -11.57 -7.60
C GLN A 74 1.64 -12.04 -8.95
N ALA A 75 1.89 -11.31 -10.03
CA ALA A 75 1.48 -11.70 -11.39
C ALA A 75 2.11 -13.02 -11.84
N ASP A 76 3.39 -13.23 -11.52
CA ASP A 76 4.09 -14.47 -11.82
C ASP A 76 3.49 -15.67 -11.07
N SER A 77 3.15 -15.48 -9.80
CA SER A 77 2.48 -16.50 -8.98
C SER A 77 1.10 -16.84 -9.52
N GLU A 78 0.29 -15.83 -9.85
CA GLU A 78 -1.04 -16.01 -10.44
C GLU A 78 -0.96 -16.76 -11.79
N GLN A 79 0.03 -16.44 -12.63
CA GLN A 79 0.26 -17.17 -13.89
C GLN A 79 0.69 -18.61 -13.66
N ALA A 80 1.52 -18.88 -12.65
CA ALA A 80 1.96 -20.24 -12.33
C ALA A 80 0.79 -21.09 -11.81
N ASP A 81 -0.08 -20.51 -10.95
CA ASP A 81 -1.26 -21.20 -10.45
C ASP A 81 -2.25 -21.48 -11.59
N LEU A 82 -2.52 -20.51 -12.47
CA LEU A 82 -3.36 -20.73 -13.66
C LEU A 82 -2.77 -21.76 -14.63
N ALA A 83 -1.45 -21.86 -14.73
CA ALA A 83 -0.83 -22.89 -15.58
C ALA A 83 -1.00 -24.29 -14.98
N ARG A 84 -0.91 -24.41 -13.64
CA ARG A 84 -1.18 -25.65 -12.90
C ARG A 84 -2.63 -26.06 -13.09
N GLU A 85 -3.56 -25.17 -12.84
CA GLU A 85 -5.01 -25.37 -12.96
C GLU A 85 -5.41 -25.88 -14.36
N ARG A 86 -4.83 -25.26 -15.40
CA ARG A 86 -5.03 -25.73 -16.79
C ARG A 86 -4.49 -27.15 -17.03
N ALA A 87 -3.44 -27.56 -16.33
CA ALA A 87 -2.90 -28.92 -16.43
C ALA A 87 -3.77 -29.92 -15.69
N GLU A 88 -4.28 -29.58 -14.53
CA GLU A 88 -5.17 -30.39 -13.70
C GLU A 88 -6.51 -30.62 -14.41
N LEU A 89 -7.15 -29.58 -14.92
CA LEU A 89 -8.37 -29.68 -15.76
C LEU A 89 -8.21 -30.58 -16.99
N ARG A 90 -7.02 -30.62 -17.59
CA ARG A 90 -6.75 -31.54 -18.71
C ARG A 90 -6.50 -32.96 -18.28
N ALA A 91 -5.96 -33.19 -17.08
CA ALA A 91 -5.60 -34.50 -16.57
C ALA A 91 -6.78 -35.21 -15.92
N ASP A 92 -7.60 -34.51 -15.16
CA ASP A 92 -8.76 -35.06 -14.43
C ASP A 92 -9.94 -34.09 -14.35
N ASP A 93 -10.59 -33.83 -15.47
CA ASP A 93 -11.79 -32.97 -15.55
C ASP A 93 -12.91 -33.37 -14.55
N ARG A 94 -13.02 -34.67 -14.22
CA ARG A 94 -14.01 -35.17 -13.25
C ARG A 94 -13.60 -34.86 -11.80
N GLY A 95 -12.30 -34.87 -11.51
CA GLY A 95 -11.75 -34.48 -10.21
C GLY A 95 -12.02 -33.01 -9.95
N GLU A 96 -11.66 -32.18 -10.90
CA GLU A 96 -11.85 -30.73 -10.87
C GLU A 96 -13.33 -30.33 -10.73
N HIS A 97 -14.23 -31.02 -11.47
CA HIS A 97 -15.67 -30.83 -11.30
C HIS A 97 -16.13 -31.10 -9.85
N LYS A 98 -15.62 -32.15 -9.23
CA LYS A 98 -15.97 -32.46 -7.82
C LYS A 98 -15.40 -31.43 -6.85
N GLU A 99 -14.22 -30.90 -7.15
CA GLU A 99 -13.58 -29.85 -6.35
C GLU A 99 -14.42 -28.58 -6.39
N LEU A 100 -14.79 -28.11 -7.57
CA LEU A 100 -15.66 -26.93 -7.73
C LEU A 100 -17.02 -27.15 -7.06
N MET A 101 -17.64 -28.34 -7.20
CA MET A 101 -18.84 -28.71 -6.49
C MET A 101 -18.66 -28.63 -4.97
N ALA A 102 -17.53 -29.16 -4.45
CA ALA A 102 -17.26 -29.16 -3.00
C ALA A 102 -17.10 -27.72 -2.45
N ILE A 103 -16.50 -26.81 -3.22
CA ILE A 103 -16.42 -25.37 -2.89
C ILE A 103 -17.82 -24.79 -2.69
N TYR A 104 -18.78 -25.07 -3.59
CA TYR A 104 -20.14 -24.56 -3.49
C TYR A 104 -20.95 -25.22 -2.34
N VAL A 105 -20.74 -26.50 -2.07
CA VAL A 105 -21.29 -27.15 -0.87
C VAL A 105 -20.75 -26.49 0.40
N GLY A 106 -19.45 -26.22 0.46
CA GLY A 106 -18.83 -25.48 1.55
C GLY A 106 -19.38 -24.06 1.75
N ARG A 107 -19.91 -23.44 0.69
CA ARG A 107 -20.62 -22.14 0.71
C ARG A 107 -22.11 -22.26 1.09
N GLY A 108 -22.60 -23.47 1.35
CA GLY A 108 -23.96 -23.73 1.87
C GLY A 108 -24.99 -24.13 0.81
N LEU A 109 -24.57 -24.48 -0.41
CA LEU A 109 -25.49 -25.04 -1.40
C LEU A 109 -25.80 -26.52 -1.07
N ASP A 110 -27.01 -26.95 -1.41
CA ASP A 110 -27.36 -28.38 -1.42
C ASP A 110 -26.47 -29.09 -2.46
N PRO A 111 -25.98 -30.33 -2.16
CA PRO A 111 -25.11 -31.08 -3.06
C PRO A 111 -25.62 -31.20 -4.49
N SER A 112 -26.92 -31.44 -4.69
CA SER A 112 -27.51 -31.57 -6.01
C SER A 112 -27.55 -30.23 -6.78
N LEU A 113 -27.75 -29.13 -6.07
CA LEU A 113 -27.66 -27.78 -6.67
C LEU A 113 -26.19 -27.39 -6.95
N ALA A 114 -25.28 -27.74 -6.06
CA ALA A 114 -23.85 -27.47 -6.24
C ALA A 114 -23.28 -28.20 -7.47
N GLU A 115 -23.69 -29.43 -7.72
CA GLU A 115 -23.37 -30.20 -8.93
C GLU A 115 -23.86 -29.48 -10.19
N GLN A 116 -25.12 -29.07 -10.24
CA GLN A 116 -25.68 -28.33 -11.38
C GLN A 116 -24.97 -26.98 -11.61
N VAL A 117 -24.56 -26.29 -10.56
CA VAL A 117 -23.82 -25.04 -10.67
C VAL A 117 -22.42 -25.30 -11.22
N ALA A 118 -21.71 -26.31 -10.72
CA ALA A 118 -20.40 -26.71 -11.24
C ALA A 118 -20.46 -27.10 -12.72
N ASP A 119 -21.45 -27.91 -13.12
CA ASP A 119 -21.68 -28.30 -14.51
C ASP A 119 -21.80 -27.07 -15.43
N GLN A 120 -22.64 -26.11 -15.05
CA GLN A 120 -22.90 -24.93 -15.88
C GLN A 120 -21.69 -23.98 -15.95
N LEU A 121 -20.98 -23.80 -14.85
CA LEU A 121 -19.80 -22.94 -14.80
C LEU A 121 -18.63 -23.54 -15.58
N MET A 122 -18.37 -24.82 -15.43
CA MET A 122 -17.33 -25.51 -16.20
C MET A 122 -17.64 -25.57 -17.68
N ALA A 123 -18.89 -25.78 -18.06
CA ALA A 123 -19.31 -25.73 -19.47
C ALA A 123 -19.17 -24.34 -20.09
N HIS A 124 -19.27 -23.26 -19.30
CA HIS A 124 -19.11 -21.88 -19.75
C HIS A 124 -17.64 -21.45 -19.83
N ASP A 125 -16.92 -21.58 -18.72
CA ASP A 125 -15.49 -21.25 -18.60
C ASP A 125 -14.89 -21.94 -17.37
N ALA A 126 -14.40 -23.16 -17.55
CA ALA A 126 -13.85 -23.97 -16.46
C ALA A 126 -12.68 -23.27 -15.76
N ILE A 127 -11.70 -22.78 -16.52
CA ILE A 127 -10.52 -22.11 -15.95
C ILE A 127 -10.90 -20.82 -15.22
N GLY A 128 -11.83 -20.06 -15.73
CA GLY A 128 -12.33 -18.85 -15.08
C GLY A 128 -13.15 -19.13 -13.81
N ALA A 129 -13.87 -20.26 -13.75
CA ALA A 129 -14.58 -20.70 -12.58
C ALA A 129 -13.63 -21.07 -11.44
N HIS A 130 -12.64 -21.92 -11.71
CA HIS A 130 -11.61 -22.31 -10.74
C HIS A 130 -10.75 -21.11 -10.33
N ALA A 131 -10.27 -20.29 -11.27
CA ALA A 131 -9.50 -19.10 -10.97
C ALA A 131 -10.22 -18.17 -9.98
N ARG A 132 -11.54 -17.98 -10.14
CA ARG A 132 -12.33 -17.12 -9.25
C ARG A 132 -12.69 -17.78 -7.93
N ASP A 133 -13.13 -19.03 -7.97
CA ASP A 133 -13.81 -19.65 -6.83
C ASP A 133 -12.86 -20.44 -5.94
N GLU A 134 -11.79 -20.99 -6.48
CA GLU A 134 -10.73 -21.73 -5.80
C GLU A 134 -9.52 -20.82 -5.52
N LEU A 135 -8.94 -20.20 -6.58
CA LEU A 135 -7.74 -19.38 -6.45
C LEU A 135 -8.03 -17.94 -5.97
N GLY A 136 -9.30 -17.54 -5.89
CA GLY A 136 -9.69 -16.19 -5.44
C GLY A 136 -9.27 -15.07 -6.39
N MET A 137 -8.95 -15.38 -7.63
CA MET A 137 -8.53 -14.41 -8.64
C MET A 137 -9.72 -13.65 -9.19
N SER A 138 -9.63 -12.32 -9.28
CA SER A 138 -10.63 -11.47 -9.91
C SER A 138 -10.08 -10.81 -11.17
N GLU A 139 -10.86 -10.78 -12.25
CA GLU A 139 -10.47 -10.15 -13.51
C GLU A 139 -10.17 -8.64 -13.40
N THR A 140 -10.69 -7.98 -12.36
CA THR A 140 -10.52 -6.55 -12.11
C THR A 140 -9.14 -6.19 -11.57
N LEU A 141 -8.34 -7.16 -11.12
CA LEU A 141 -7.05 -6.96 -10.46
C LEU A 141 -5.85 -7.31 -11.37
N ARG A 142 -5.93 -7.06 -12.67
CA ARG A 142 -4.76 -7.22 -13.54
C ARG A 142 -3.57 -6.41 -13.01
N ALA A 143 -2.51 -7.10 -12.66
CA ALA A 143 -1.28 -6.51 -12.18
C ALA A 143 -0.72 -5.47 -13.16
N ARG A 144 -0.43 -4.25 -12.66
CA ARG A 144 0.17 -3.15 -13.44
C ARG A 144 1.41 -2.64 -12.75
N PRO A 145 2.54 -3.38 -12.80
CA PRO A 145 3.72 -3.12 -11.98
C PRO A 145 4.30 -1.72 -12.19
N ILE A 146 4.42 -1.26 -13.44
CA ILE A 146 4.96 0.07 -13.77
C ILE A 146 4.06 1.18 -13.23
N GLN A 147 2.76 1.05 -13.38
CA GLN A 147 1.81 2.06 -12.88
C GLN A 147 1.83 2.13 -11.35
N ALA A 148 1.88 0.97 -10.70
CA ALA A 148 1.97 0.89 -9.24
C ALA A 148 3.29 1.51 -8.73
N ALA A 149 4.42 1.18 -9.35
CA ALA A 149 5.74 1.73 -9.02
C ALA A 149 5.78 3.26 -9.14
N LEU A 150 5.29 3.80 -10.25
CA LEU A 150 5.25 5.25 -10.48
C LEU A 150 4.31 5.96 -9.49
N ALA A 151 3.15 5.39 -9.19
CA ALA A 151 2.23 5.94 -8.22
C ALA A 151 2.84 5.98 -6.81
N SER A 152 3.49 4.90 -6.40
CA SER A 152 4.15 4.78 -5.11
C SER A 152 5.31 5.78 -4.96
N ALA A 153 6.22 5.81 -5.94
CA ALA A 153 7.34 6.76 -5.95
C ALA A 153 6.88 8.22 -5.95
N SER A 154 5.87 8.55 -6.77
CA SER A 154 5.34 9.91 -6.85
C SER A 154 4.69 10.35 -5.54
N SER A 155 3.91 9.47 -4.91
CA SER A 155 3.27 9.74 -3.63
C SER A 155 4.31 9.96 -2.53
N PHE A 156 5.35 9.11 -2.48
CA PHE A 156 6.48 9.27 -1.57
C PHE A 156 7.20 10.61 -1.79
N ALA A 157 7.52 10.93 -3.04
CA ALA A 157 8.23 12.16 -3.38
C ALA A 157 7.43 13.41 -2.99
N VAL A 158 6.12 13.43 -3.25
CA VAL A 158 5.23 14.54 -2.85
C VAL A 158 5.18 14.66 -1.32
N GLY A 159 5.03 13.55 -0.61
CA GLY A 159 5.03 13.57 0.85
C GLY A 159 6.35 14.08 1.43
N GLY A 160 7.49 13.53 0.99
CA GLY A 160 8.81 13.88 1.49
C GLY A 160 9.30 15.25 1.07
N ALA A 161 8.75 15.82 0.00
CA ALA A 161 9.04 17.20 -0.39
C ALA A 161 8.58 18.22 0.68
N ILE A 162 7.54 17.91 1.48
CA ILE A 162 7.01 18.81 2.51
C ILE A 162 8.06 19.09 3.60
N PRO A 163 8.57 18.11 4.36
CA PRO A 163 9.58 18.37 5.38
C PRO A 163 10.87 18.95 4.79
N LEU A 164 11.24 18.56 3.57
CA LEU A 164 12.42 19.10 2.89
C LEU A 164 12.26 20.60 2.57
N PHE A 165 11.11 21.00 2.04
CA PHE A 165 10.79 22.39 1.76
C PHE A 165 10.77 23.23 3.04
N ILE A 166 10.16 22.72 4.11
CA ILE A 166 10.18 23.38 5.43
C ILE A 166 11.61 23.53 5.95
N SER A 167 12.44 22.51 5.77
CA SER A 167 13.85 22.54 6.20
C SER A 167 14.67 23.61 5.46
N ALA A 168 14.33 23.89 4.21
CA ALA A 168 14.99 24.92 3.43
C ALA A 168 14.61 26.34 3.88
N LEU A 169 13.38 26.55 4.38
CA LEU A 169 12.85 27.86 4.72
C LEU A 169 12.87 28.20 6.22
N ALA A 170 12.80 27.20 7.10
CA ALA A 170 12.72 27.42 8.54
C ALA A 170 14.01 28.09 9.08
N PRO A 171 13.93 28.98 10.08
CA PRO A 171 15.11 29.46 10.79
C PRO A 171 15.85 28.29 11.46
N GLU A 172 17.18 28.31 11.45
CA GLU A 172 18.00 27.22 12.00
C GLU A 172 17.68 26.91 13.46
N ALA A 173 17.50 27.94 14.27
CA ALA A 173 17.20 27.81 15.70
C ALA A 173 15.84 27.10 15.99
N SER A 174 14.94 27.07 15.02
CA SER A 174 13.60 26.49 15.20
C SER A 174 13.27 25.41 14.14
N LEU A 175 14.27 24.98 13.36
CA LEU A 175 14.11 23.99 12.28
C LEU A 175 13.37 22.75 12.77
N SER A 176 13.81 22.15 13.88
CA SER A 176 13.22 20.92 14.41
C SER A 176 11.74 21.12 14.79
N ILE A 177 11.35 22.29 15.33
CA ILE A 177 9.97 22.60 15.70
C ILE A 177 9.09 22.70 14.46
N PHE A 178 9.56 23.43 13.44
CA PHE A 178 8.79 23.61 12.19
C PHE A 178 8.65 22.29 11.41
N VAL A 179 9.73 21.53 11.28
CA VAL A 179 9.70 20.24 10.56
C VAL A 179 8.81 19.24 11.28
N SER A 180 8.98 19.03 12.59
CA SER A 180 8.14 18.08 13.32
C SER A 180 6.69 18.52 13.40
N GLY A 181 6.42 19.79 13.67
CA GLY A 181 5.06 20.32 13.77
C GLY A 181 4.27 20.20 12.46
N THR A 182 4.88 20.63 11.34
CA THR A 182 4.24 20.51 10.02
C THR A 182 4.10 19.08 9.57
N SER A 183 5.10 18.21 9.81
CA SER A 183 5.02 16.80 9.47
C SER A 183 3.89 16.10 10.24
N LEU A 184 3.76 16.33 11.54
CA LEU A 184 2.67 15.78 12.34
C LEU A 184 1.30 16.28 11.89
N PHE A 185 1.20 17.56 11.51
CA PHE A 185 -0.04 18.11 10.96
C PHE A 185 -0.44 17.38 9.66
N PHE A 186 0.48 17.23 8.70
CA PHE A 186 0.18 16.55 7.45
C PHE A 186 -0.07 15.05 7.63
N LEU A 187 0.64 14.38 8.54
CA LEU A 187 0.37 12.97 8.91
C LEU A 187 -1.05 12.81 9.50
N ALA A 188 -1.45 13.70 10.41
CA ALA A 188 -2.81 13.72 10.95
C ALA A 188 -3.85 13.94 9.85
N LEU A 189 -3.60 14.88 8.96
CA LEU A 189 -4.48 15.20 7.83
C LEU A 189 -4.63 13.99 6.88
N LEU A 190 -3.52 13.35 6.51
CA LEU A 190 -3.55 12.15 5.65
C LEU A 190 -4.27 10.98 6.33
N GLY A 191 -4.03 10.77 7.63
CA GLY A 191 -4.76 9.77 8.42
C GLY A 191 -6.26 10.04 8.47
N ALA A 192 -6.64 11.31 8.61
CA ALA A 192 -8.04 11.74 8.60
C ALA A 192 -8.70 11.56 7.22
N LEU A 193 -8.01 11.94 6.14
CA LEU A 193 -8.50 11.79 4.76
C LEU A 193 -8.65 10.31 4.38
N ALA A 194 -7.67 9.48 4.72
CA ALA A 194 -7.74 8.04 4.48
C ALA A 194 -8.91 7.38 5.22
N ALA A 195 -9.11 7.72 6.49
CA ALA A 195 -10.23 7.22 7.28
C ALA A 195 -11.57 7.65 6.69
N ARG A 196 -11.70 8.93 6.29
CA ARG A 196 -12.93 9.45 5.67
C ARG A 196 -13.25 8.75 4.35
N ALA A 197 -12.24 8.52 3.52
CA ALA A 197 -12.41 7.83 2.25
C ALA A 197 -12.79 6.35 2.43
N GLY A 198 -12.20 5.67 3.43
CA GLY A 198 -12.51 4.29 3.78
C GLY A 198 -13.76 4.11 4.65
N GLY A 199 -14.43 5.19 5.08
CA GLY A 199 -15.61 5.11 5.96
C GLY A 199 -15.28 4.75 7.41
N ALA A 200 -14.01 4.89 7.83
CA ALA A 200 -13.54 4.61 9.19
C ALA A 200 -13.61 5.86 10.09
N SER A 201 -13.41 5.67 11.40
CA SER A 201 -13.38 6.76 12.37
C SER A 201 -12.16 7.65 12.18
N VAL A 202 -12.38 8.94 11.91
CA VAL A 202 -11.34 9.92 11.56
C VAL A 202 -10.35 10.15 12.69
N MET A 203 -10.86 10.43 13.91
CA MET A 203 -10.01 10.78 15.05
C MET A 203 -9.04 9.68 15.48
N PRO A 204 -9.47 8.41 15.67
CA PRO A 204 -8.53 7.34 16.00
C PRO A 204 -7.46 7.11 14.92
N SER A 205 -7.82 7.28 13.64
CA SER A 205 -6.88 7.12 12.52
C SER A 205 -5.84 8.23 12.49
N ALA A 206 -6.25 9.49 12.66
CA ALA A 206 -5.34 10.62 12.73
C ALA A 206 -4.38 10.49 13.92
N ILE A 207 -4.90 10.15 15.11
CA ILE A 207 -4.08 9.98 16.33
C ILE A 207 -3.06 8.85 16.11
N ARG A 208 -3.48 7.71 15.54
CA ARG A 208 -2.59 6.57 15.30
C ARG A 208 -1.41 6.94 14.41
N VAL A 209 -1.69 7.60 13.28
CA VAL A 209 -0.63 8.00 12.32
C VAL A 209 0.30 9.04 12.96
N SER A 210 -0.25 10.03 13.66
CA SER A 210 0.55 11.05 14.34
C SER A 210 1.39 10.50 15.47
N PHE A 211 0.88 9.55 16.25
CA PHE A 211 1.61 8.92 17.34
C PHE A 211 2.85 8.15 16.82
N TRP A 212 2.66 7.29 15.82
CA TRP A 212 3.78 6.56 15.24
C TRP A 212 4.75 7.48 14.51
N GLY A 213 4.24 8.54 13.89
CA GLY A 213 5.06 9.58 13.28
C GLY A 213 5.92 10.32 14.30
N ALA A 214 5.34 10.77 15.41
CA ALA A 214 6.06 11.43 16.49
C ALA A 214 7.12 10.52 17.12
N LEU A 215 6.78 9.25 17.34
CA LEU A 215 7.70 8.26 17.90
C LEU A 215 8.92 8.04 16.99
N ALA A 216 8.70 7.84 15.70
CA ALA A 216 9.79 7.62 14.74
C ALA A 216 10.72 8.85 14.65
N MET A 217 10.15 10.07 14.55
CA MET A 217 10.92 11.31 14.56
C MET A 217 11.72 11.48 15.86
N ALA A 218 11.12 11.18 17.01
CA ALA A 218 11.81 11.26 18.31
C ALA A 218 12.96 10.27 18.42
N ILE A 219 12.76 9.01 17.99
CA ILE A 219 13.81 7.99 17.99
C ILE A 219 14.98 8.42 17.09
N THR A 220 14.67 8.89 15.88
CA THR A 220 15.71 9.29 14.92
C THR A 220 16.46 10.54 15.38
N ALA A 221 15.77 11.51 15.98
CA ALA A 221 16.43 12.65 16.62
C ALA A 221 17.32 12.23 17.80
N GLY A 222 16.84 11.28 18.62
CA GLY A 222 17.65 10.67 19.69
C GLY A 222 18.93 10.00 19.19
N VAL A 223 18.83 9.25 18.08
CA VAL A 223 20.02 8.69 17.41
C VAL A 223 20.97 9.81 16.96
N GLY A 224 20.41 10.88 16.35
CA GLY A 224 21.20 12.03 15.91
C GLY A 224 21.97 12.68 17.07
N THR A 225 21.33 12.90 18.24
CA THR A 225 22.01 13.48 19.40
C THR A 225 23.11 12.57 19.93
N LEU A 226 22.89 11.26 19.98
CA LEU A 226 23.88 10.29 20.46
C LEU A 226 25.14 10.29 19.57
N PHE A 227 24.99 10.29 18.28
CA PHE A 227 26.14 10.28 17.35
C PHE A 227 26.76 11.67 17.18
N GLY A 228 25.98 12.74 17.26
CA GLY A 228 26.49 14.11 17.18
C GLY A 228 27.36 14.56 18.37
N THR A 229 27.27 13.86 19.49
CA THR A 229 28.14 14.12 20.67
C THR A 229 29.46 13.35 20.64
N VAL A 230 29.63 12.42 19.72
CA VAL A 230 30.78 11.50 19.66
C VAL A 230 31.76 11.91 18.54
N VAL A 231 31.34 12.76 17.63
CA VAL A 231 32.12 13.30 16.51
C VAL A 231 32.41 14.77 16.73
#